data_4d03cdfe0af33355860eac938c2504c5
#
_entry.id   4d03cdfe0af33355860eac938c2504c5
#
_cell.length_a   1.000
_cell.length_b   1.000
_cell.length_c   1.000
_cell.angle_alpha   90.00
_cell.angle_beta   90.00
_cell.angle_gamma   90.00
#
_symmetry.space_group_name_H-M   'P 1'
#
loop_
_entity.id
_entity.type
_entity.pdbx_description
1 polymer ?
#
loop_
_entity_poly.entity_id
_entity_poly.type
_entity_poly.pdbx_seq_one_letter_code
_entity_poly.pdbx_strand_id
1 'polypeptide(L)'
;MFQWNRIDSLRVAVCLIMFLFIPAAGLAAETALCGEWVFADLPGKTVIRLNEDGSAFYGGQNLTWDDTEEGLLLTDAEGASVTLRYALSDSGMVLYLPSAFERISDIGGEGQLVGSWKAVGGVSESSFVFTEDGHFLEDGVFTGYYFVDNENDYVLLQYGDLFQDTGIYYWFADDGYLYIAYPWKLARK
;
A
#
# COMPACT_ATOMS: atom_id res chain seq x y z
N MET A 1 -17.82 -6.53 -43.13
CA MET A 1 -16.59 -7.32 -43.26
C MET A 1 -15.47 -6.47 -42.67
N PHE A 2 -15.26 -6.52 -41.34
CA PHE A 2 -14.27 -5.73 -40.62
C PHE A 2 -13.14 -6.66 -40.20
N GLN A 3 -11.94 -6.35 -40.67
CA GLN A 3 -10.69 -7.04 -40.27
C GLN A 3 -10.24 -6.51 -38.90
N TRP A 4 -10.08 -7.40 -37.95
CA TRP A 4 -9.43 -7.15 -36.67
C TRP A 4 -7.92 -7.21 -36.85
N ASN A 5 -7.25 -6.10 -36.60
CA ASN A 5 -5.77 -6.01 -36.60
C ASN A 5 -5.21 -6.64 -35.32
N ARG A 6 -4.31 -7.62 -35.55
CA ARG A 6 -3.53 -8.33 -34.52
C ARG A 6 -2.38 -7.45 -34.00
N ILE A 7 -2.63 -6.54 -33.08
CA ILE A 7 -1.51 -5.82 -32.42
C ILE A 7 -1.60 -5.82 -30.88
N ASP A 8 -2.73 -6.23 -30.28
CA ASP A 8 -2.94 -6.08 -28.82
C ASP A 8 -2.54 -7.26 -27.95
N SER A 9 -2.03 -8.37 -28.53
CA SER A 9 -1.68 -9.57 -27.74
C SER A 9 -0.24 -9.58 -27.17
N LEU A 10 0.55 -8.55 -27.39
CA LEU A 10 1.96 -8.55 -26.94
C LEU A 10 2.24 -7.68 -25.70
N ARG A 11 1.28 -6.84 -25.28
CA ARG A 11 1.46 -5.98 -24.10
C ARG A 11 0.92 -6.58 -22.79
N VAL A 12 0.04 -7.56 -22.87
CA VAL A 12 -0.52 -8.25 -21.68
C VAL A 12 0.40 -9.34 -21.15
N ALA A 13 1.36 -9.82 -21.96
CA ALA A 13 2.24 -10.93 -21.56
C ALA A 13 3.46 -10.52 -20.70
N VAL A 14 3.73 -9.22 -20.52
CA VAL A 14 4.92 -8.76 -19.78
C VAL A 14 4.63 -8.53 -18.29
N CYS A 15 3.39 -8.33 -17.89
CA CYS A 15 3.03 -8.17 -16.47
C CYS A 15 2.84 -9.49 -15.71
N LEU A 16 2.75 -10.64 -16.39
CA LEU A 16 2.43 -11.93 -15.75
C LEU A 16 3.65 -12.80 -15.40
N ILE A 17 4.87 -12.34 -15.61
CA ILE A 17 6.09 -13.15 -15.39
C ILE A 17 6.85 -12.81 -14.10
N MET A 18 6.40 -11.81 -13.31
CA MET A 18 7.12 -11.42 -12.08
C MET A 18 6.60 -12.05 -10.78
N PHE A 19 5.66 -12.98 -10.81
CA PHE A 19 5.10 -13.59 -9.58
C PHE A 19 5.35 -15.09 -9.41
N LEU A 20 6.32 -15.69 -10.12
CA LEU A 20 6.63 -17.12 -9.97
C LEU A 20 8.11 -17.36 -9.61
N PHE A 21 8.59 -16.73 -8.53
CA PHE A 21 9.76 -17.22 -7.79
C PHE A 21 9.58 -16.86 -6.31
N ILE A 22 8.83 -17.69 -5.59
CA ILE A 22 8.96 -17.78 -4.13
C ILE A 22 9.88 -18.97 -3.88
N PRO A 23 11.18 -18.78 -3.58
CA PRO A 23 11.97 -19.85 -2.99
C PRO A 23 11.49 -20.02 -1.54
N ALA A 24 11.37 -21.27 -1.11
CA ALA A 24 11.22 -21.66 0.28
C ALA A 24 12.45 -21.17 1.09
N ALA A 25 12.36 -19.99 1.69
CA ALA A 25 13.44 -19.34 2.45
C ALA A 25 12.87 -18.63 3.70
N GLY A 26 12.05 -19.35 4.48
CA GLY A 26 11.48 -18.76 5.71
C GLY A 26 12.51 -18.27 6.73
N LEU A 27 13.72 -18.82 6.78
CA LEU A 27 14.76 -18.40 7.74
C LEU A 27 15.68 -17.28 7.22
N ALA A 28 15.79 -17.08 5.91
CA ALA A 28 16.66 -16.05 5.33
C ALA A 28 15.92 -14.71 5.17
N ALA A 29 14.60 -14.72 5.03
CA ALA A 29 13.76 -13.54 4.90
C ALA A 29 13.61 -12.81 6.25
N GLU A 30 13.39 -13.54 7.35
CA GLU A 30 13.30 -12.96 8.70
C GLU A 30 14.54 -12.15 9.07
N THR A 31 15.74 -12.68 8.82
CA THR A 31 17.01 -11.98 9.10
C THR A 31 17.18 -10.74 8.23
N ALA A 32 16.62 -10.74 7.02
CA ALA A 32 16.66 -9.60 6.12
C ALA A 32 15.73 -8.46 6.52
N LEU A 33 14.68 -8.73 7.28
CA LEU A 33 13.75 -7.70 7.81
C LEU A 33 14.26 -7.07 9.11
N CYS A 34 15.02 -7.82 9.92
CA CYS A 34 15.52 -7.33 11.20
C CYS A 34 16.38 -6.07 11.05
N GLY A 35 16.13 -5.09 11.87
CA GLY A 35 16.85 -3.82 11.89
C GLY A 35 15.96 -2.63 12.20
N GLU A 36 16.58 -1.46 12.18
CA GLU A 36 15.89 -0.19 12.34
C GLU A 36 15.69 0.45 10.94
N TRP A 37 14.44 0.76 10.62
CA TRP A 37 14.06 1.32 9.34
C TRP A 37 13.55 2.74 9.47
N VAL A 38 14.08 3.63 8.65
CA VAL A 38 13.78 5.06 8.62
C VAL A 38 13.25 5.44 7.23
N PHE A 39 12.51 6.55 7.12
CA PHE A 39 12.18 7.07 5.79
C PHE A 39 13.47 7.39 5.01
N ALA A 40 13.55 6.91 3.76
CA ALA A 40 14.75 7.12 2.94
C ALA A 40 15.08 8.59 2.74
N ASP A 41 14.06 9.45 2.62
CA ASP A 41 14.21 10.90 2.43
C ASP A 41 14.26 11.69 3.75
N LEU A 42 13.99 11.06 4.91
CA LEU A 42 13.97 11.68 6.23
C LEU A 42 14.61 10.73 7.27
N PRO A 43 15.93 10.54 7.26
CA PRO A 43 16.59 9.48 8.02
C PRO A 43 16.62 9.69 9.55
N GLY A 44 16.07 10.79 10.06
CA GLY A 44 16.10 11.12 11.48
C GLY A 44 15.09 10.40 12.37
N LYS A 45 14.00 9.84 11.78
CA LYS A 45 12.90 9.24 12.54
C LYS A 45 12.74 7.77 12.18
N THR A 46 12.84 6.90 13.18
CA THR A 46 12.55 5.47 13.05
C THR A 46 11.07 5.29 12.76
N VAL A 47 10.78 4.60 11.65
CA VAL A 47 9.42 4.20 11.24
C VAL A 47 9.06 2.90 11.94
N ILE A 48 9.94 1.90 11.81
CA ILE A 48 9.74 0.58 12.40
C ILE A 48 11.11 -0.01 12.80
N ARG A 49 11.15 -0.73 13.91
CA ARG A 49 12.26 -1.58 14.32
C ARG A 49 11.77 -2.99 14.49
N LEU A 50 12.47 -3.94 13.89
CA LEU A 50 12.19 -5.37 13.96
C LEU A 50 13.42 -6.06 14.55
N ASN A 51 13.24 -6.78 15.64
CA ASN A 51 14.33 -7.48 16.33
C ASN A 51 14.25 -8.98 16.06
N GLU A 52 15.41 -9.66 16.10
CA GLU A 52 15.53 -11.11 15.88
C GLU A 52 14.76 -11.96 16.91
N ASP A 53 14.43 -11.39 18.06
CA ASP A 53 13.65 -12.06 19.12
C ASP A 53 12.13 -11.99 18.91
N GLY A 54 11.68 -11.49 17.73
CA GLY A 54 10.27 -11.30 17.41
C GLY A 54 9.64 -10.06 18.04
N SER A 55 10.41 -9.23 18.75
CA SER A 55 9.90 -7.94 19.22
C SER A 55 9.98 -6.87 18.14
N ALA A 56 9.04 -5.92 18.16
CA ALA A 56 8.97 -4.80 17.24
C ALA A 56 8.69 -3.48 17.97
N PHE A 57 9.02 -2.38 17.32
CA PHE A 57 8.59 -1.04 17.72
C PHE A 57 8.00 -0.33 16.49
N TYR A 58 6.72 0.04 16.55
CA TYR A 58 6.01 0.73 15.48
C TYR A 58 4.94 1.65 16.06
N GLY A 59 4.74 2.83 15.46
CA GLY A 59 3.72 3.79 15.90
C GLY A 59 3.88 4.29 17.36
N GLY A 60 5.08 4.18 17.95
CA GLY A 60 5.32 4.55 19.33
C GLY A 60 5.04 3.42 20.35
N GLN A 61 4.72 2.22 19.90
CA GLN A 61 4.34 1.06 20.72
C GLN A 61 5.34 -0.08 20.57
N ASN A 62 5.46 -0.88 21.65
CA ASN A 62 6.16 -2.16 21.58
C ASN A 62 5.17 -3.26 21.19
N LEU A 63 5.54 -4.04 20.20
CA LEU A 63 4.72 -5.07 19.56
C LEU A 63 5.53 -6.36 19.45
N THR A 64 4.89 -7.42 19.06
CA THR A 64 5.53 -8.59 18.45
C THR A 64 5.33 -8.56 16.95
N TRP A 65 6.23 -9.21 16.18
CA TRP A 65 6.11 -9.29 14.75
C TRP A 65 6.36 -10.71 14.24
N ASP A 66 5.74 -10.99 13.11
CA ASP A 66 5.91 -12.23 12.34
C ASP A 66 5.85 -11.92 10.84
N ASP A 67 6.63 -12.64 10.04
CA ASP A 67 6.62 -12.53 8.58
C ASP A 67 5.67 -13.57 8.02
N THR A 68 4.58 -13.12 7.41
CA THR A 68 3.53 -13.97 6.87
C THR A 68 3.43 -13.84 5.35
N GLU A 69 2.71 -14.73 4.69
CA GLU A 69 2.43 -14.63 3.25
C GLU A 69 1.67 -13.35 2.88
N GLU A 70 0.92 -12.77 3.81
CA GLU A 70 0.16 -11.53 3.60
C GLU A 70 0.98 -10.28 3.87
N GLY A 71 2.10 -10.39 4.57
CA GLY A 71 3.00 -9.31 4.94
C GLY A 71 3.48 -9.39 6.39
N LEU A 72 3.97 -8.27 6.90
CA LEU A 72 4.46 -8.11 8.25
C LEU A 72 3.31 -8.00 9.23
N LEU A 73 3.05 -9.04 10.00
CA LEU A 73 2.05 -9.06 11.06
C LEU A 73 2.64 -8.43 12.32
N LEU A 74 2.00 -7.38 12.83
CA LEU A 74 2.34 -6.71 14.08
C LEU A 74 1.22 -6.93 15.09
N THR A 75 1.55 -7.39 16.30
CA THR A 75 0.54 -7.71 17.34
C THR A 75 0.92 -6.98 18.63
N ASP A 76 -0.05 -6.32 19.26
CA ASP A 76 0.11 -5.67 20.55
C ASP A 76 -0.07 -6.65 21.72
N ALA A 77 0.11 -6.15 22.95
CA ALA A 77 0.01 -6.96 24.17
C ALA A 77 -1.43 -7.43 24.46
N GLU A 78 -2.44 -6.77 23.92
CA GLU A 78 -3.85 -7.09 24.02
C GLU A 78 -4.31 -8.10 22.97
N GLY A 79 -3.46 -8.41 21.99
CA GLY A 79 -3.72 -9.34 20.89
C GLY A 79 -4.38 -8.68 19.66
N ALA A 80 -4.50 -7.34 19.64
CA ALA A 80 -4.89 -6.63 18.43
C ALA A 80 -3.74 -6.64 17.43
N SER A 81 -4.04 -6.85 16.15
CA SER A 81 -3.00 -7.00 15.13
C SER A 81 -3.29 -6.18 13.88
N VAL A 82 -2.22 -5.83 13.18
CA VAL A 82 -2.25 -5.21 11.86
C VAL A 82 -1.24 -5.89 10.96
N THR A 83 -1.63 -6.14 9.70
CA THR A 83 -0.72 -6.65 8.68
C THR A 83 -0.31 -5.51 7.74
N LEU A 84 0.99 -5.27 7.64
CA LEU A 84 1.56 -4.27 6.75
C LEU A 84 2.19 -4.97 5.54
N ARG A 85 1.68 -4.71 4.35
CA ARG A 85 2.31 -5.20 3.12
C ARG A 85 3.66 -4.53 2.92
N TYR A 86 4.64 -5.25 2.42
CA TYR A 86 5.98 -4.74 2.16
C TYR A 86 6.60 -5.38 0.92
N ALA A 87 7.64 -4.72 0.38
CA ALA A 87 8.53 -5.29 -0.61
C ALA A 87 9.98 -4.98 -0.22
N LEU A 88 10.80 -6.02 -0.11
CA LEU A 88 12.21 -5.90 0.25
C LEU A 88 13.09 -5.95 -1.00
N SER A 89 14.13 -5.12 -1.04
CA SER A 89 15.15 -5.10 -2.09
C SER A 89 16.53 -4.86 -1.49
N ASP A 90 17.58 -5.02 -2.29
CA ASP A 90 18.97 -4.73 -1.87
C ASP A 90 19.17 -3.26 -1.44
N SER A 91 18.34 -2.36 -1.94
CA SER A 91 18.42 -0.92 -1.66
C SER A 91 17.56 -0.45 -0.49
N GLY A 92 16.71 -1.30 0.07
CA GLY A 92 15.81 -0.94 1.15
C GLY A 92 14.49 -1.71 1.13
N MET A 93 13.51 -1.18 1.85
CA MET A 93 12.16 -1.72 1.96
C MET A 93 11.15 -0.69 1.48
N VAL A 94 10.14 -1.14 0.74
CA VAL A 94 8.90 -0.39 0.54
C VAL A 94 7.89 -0.95 1.54
N LEU A 95 7.39 -0.11 2.43
CA LEU A 95 6.37 -0.47 3.41
C LEU A 95 5.07 0.28 3.08
N TYR A 96 3.96 -0.45 2.99
CA TYR A 96 2.65 0.12 2.73
C TYR A 96 1.98 0.50 4.05
N LEU A 97 1.92 1.79 4.34
CA LEU A 97 1.37 2.31 5.58
C LEU A 97 -0.10 2.71 5.39
N PRO A 98 -1.04 2.09 6.12
CA PRO A 98 -2.46 2.39 6.00
C PRO A 98 -2.83 3.70 6.69
N SER A 99 -3.76 4.41 6.08
CA SER A 99 -4.49 5.53 6.66
C SER A 99 -5.98 5.31 6.48
N ALA A 100 -6.76 5.66 7.49
CA ALA A 100 -8.21 5.57 7.44
C ALA A 100 -8.82 6.82 6.80
N PHE A 101 -9.84 6.64 5.98
CA PHE A 101 -10.59 7.70 5.31
C PHE A 101 -12.08 7.51 5.53
N GLU A 102 -12.76 8.57 5.92
CA GLU A 102 -14.22 8.62 5.97
C GLU A 102 -14.80 9.12 4.63
N ARG A 103 -15.96 8.59 4.28
CA ARG A 103 -16.71 9.08 3.09
C ARG A 103 -17.36 10.42 3.42
N ILE A 104 -17.12 11.42 2.58
CA ILE A 104 -17.68 12.77 2.73
C ILE A 104 -18.67 13.14 1.62
N SER A 105 -19.02 12.22 0.72
CA SER A 105 -19.99 12.44 -0.36
C SER A 105 -20.98 11.28 -0.46
N ASP A 106 -22.18 11.59 -0.94
CA ASP A 106 -23.21 10.58 -1.23
C ASP A 106 -23.01 9.93 -2.61
N ILE A 107 -21.95 10.27 -3.33
CA ILE A 107 -21.60 9.68 -4.63
C ILE A 107 -20.91 8.34 -4.40
N GLY A 108 -21.35 7.31 -5.10
CA GLY A 108 -20.87 5.95 -4.93
C GLY A 108 -21.67 5.18 -3.86
N GLY A 109 -21.71 3.85 -4.01
CA GLY A 109 -22.36 2.94 -3.07
C GLY A 109 -21.46 2.56 -1.90
N GLU A 110 -22.06 1.92 -0.89
CA GLU A 110 -21.32 1.27 0.18
C GLU A 110 -20.34 0.24 -0.39
N GLY A 111 -19.11 0.20 0.12
CA GLY A 111 -18.06 -0.69 -0.37
C GLY A 111 -17.50 -0.35 -1.76
N GLN A 112 -17.81 0.83 -2.31
CA GLN A 112 -17.26 1.28 -3.59
C GLN A 112 -16.20 2.36 -3.38
N LEU A 113 -15.11 2.29 -4.13
CA LEU A 113 -14.02 3.26 -4.10
C LEU A 113 -14.48 4.64 -4.64
N VAL A 114 -15.36 4.63 -5.65
CA VAL A 114 -15.95 5.86 -6.21
C VAL A 114 -16.58 6.71 -5.12
N GLY A 115 -16.21 7.99 -5.05
CA GLY A 115 -16.68 8.91 -4.04
C GLY A 115 -15.61 9.90 -3.59
N SER A 116 -15.95 10.70 -2.60
CA SER A 116 -15.02 11.63 -1.95
C SER A 116 -14.70 11.14 -0.54
N TRP A 117 -13.43 11.14 -0.23
CA TRP A 117 -12.84 10.57 0.97
C TRP A 117 -11.94 11.57 1.67
N LYS A 118 -12.00 11.63 2.99
CA LYS A 118 -11.14 12.49 3.82
C LYS A 118 -10.45 11.67 4.89
N ALA A 119 -9.15 11.88 5.08
CA ALA A 119 -8.36 11.19 6.10
C ALA A 119 -8.88 11.48 7.51
N VAL A 120 -8.89 10.44 8.35
CA VAL A 120 -9.33 10.49 9.75
C VAL A 120 -8.13 10.48 10.67
N GLY A 121 -8.08 11.42 11.62
CA GLY A 121 -7.08 11.43 12.70
C GLY A 121 -5.66 11.80 12.30
N GLY A 122 -5.42 12.20 11.05
CA GLY A 122 -4.11 12.58 10.54
C GLY A 122 -3.71 14.02 10.86
N VAL A 123 -2.42 14.31 10.77
CA VAL A 123 -1.85 15.67 10.86
C VAL A 123 -2.10 16.46 9.57
N SER A 124 -2.41 15.77 8.47
CA SER A 124 -2.71 16.33 7.14
C SER A 124 -4.19 16.14 6.82
N GLU A 125 -4.77 17.14 6.14
CA GLU A 125 -6.13 17.05 5.58
C GLU A 125 -6.14 16.27 4.26
N SER A 126 -5.49 15.10 4.22
CA SER A 126 -5.41 14.29 3.00
C SER A 126 -6.80 13.89 2.53
N SER A 127 -7.03 13.96 1.24
CA SER A 127 -8.33 13.67 0.65
C SER A 127 -8.20 13.01 -0.72
N PHE A 128 -9.19 12.18 -1.06
CA PHE A 128 -9.32 11.60 -2.39
C PHE A 128 -10.71 11.82 -2.94
N VAL A 129 -10.78 12.04 -4.24
CA VAL A 129 -12.00 11.92 -5.02
C VAL A 129 -11.73 10.90 -6.12
N PHE A 130 -12.52 9.82 -6.15
CA PHE A 130 -12.52 8.84 -7.24
C PHE A 130 -13.82 8.95 -8.01
N THR A 131 -13.74 9.12 -9.32
CA THR A 131 -14.91 9.32 -10.18
C THR A 131 -15.25 8.06 -10.97
N GLU A 132 -16.48 7.90 -11.43
CA GLU A 132 -16.96 6.73 -12.19
C GLU A 132 -16.24 6.58 -13.55
N ASP A 133 -15.73 7.66 -14.11
CA ASP A 133 -15.00 7.67 -15.40
C ASP A 133 -13.50 7.38 -15.26
N GLY A 134 -13.06 6.93 -14.07
CA GLY A 134 -11.69 6.48 -13.83
C GLY A 134 -10.70 7.60 -13.54
N HIS A 135 -11.15 8.81 -13.21
CA HIS A 135 -10.27 9.87 -12.76
C HIS A 135 -10.18 9.93 -11.24
N PHE A 136 -9.07 10.44 -10.73
CA PHE A 136 -8.93 10.77 -9.32
C PHE A 136 -8.42 12.19 -9.13
N LEU A 137 -8.69 12.72 -7.93
CA LEU A 137 -8.13 13.97 -7.42
C LEU A 137 -7.65 13.71 -6.00
N GLU A 138 -6.37 13.94 -5.74
CA GLU A 138 -5.73 13.81 -4.43
C GLU A 138 -5.39 15.20 -3.90
N ASP A 139 -5.76 15.45 -2.64
CA ASP A 139 -5.54 16.70 -1.90
C ASP A 139 -6.01 17.97 -2.62
N GLY A 140 -6.97 17.83 -3.54
CA GLY A 140 -7.49 18.93 -4.35
C GLY A 140 -6.50 19.47 -5.39
N VAL A 141 -5.34 18.85 -5.58
CA VAL A 141 -4.22 19.35 -6.41
C VAL A 141 -3.75 18.32 -7.43
N PHE A 142 -3.52 17.09 -7.01
CA PHE A 142 -2.96 16.04 -7.87
C PHE A 142 -4.09 15.27 -8.53
N THR A 143 -4.06 15.20 -9.85
CA THR A 143 -5.11 14.52 -10.62
C THR A 143 -4.51 13.57 -11.64
N GLY A 144 -5.29 12.57 -12.03
CA GLY A 144 -4.89 11.57 -13.02
C GLY A 144 -5.96 10.53 -13.24
N TYR A 145 -5.53 9.38 -13.72
CA TYR A 145 -6.37 8.21 -13.92
C TYR A 145 -6.08 7.16 -12.86
N TYR A 146 -7.10 6.39 -12.48
CA TYR A 146 -6.90 5.25 -11.61
C TYR A 146 -7.43 3.97 -12.24
N PHE A 147 -6.77 2.85 -11.92
CA PHE A 147 -7.12 1.51 -12.38
C PHE A 147 -7.21 0.60 -11.17
N VAL A 148 -8.35 -0.08 -11.02
CA VAL A 148 -8.62 -0.97 -9.87
C VAL A 148 -8.36 -2.41 -10.28
N ASP A 149 -7.60 -3.10 -9.46
CA ASP A 149 -7.47 -4.56 -9.45
C ASP A 149 -8.19 -5.08 -8.20
N ASN A 150 -9.45 -5.47 -8.38
CA ASN A 150 -10.29 -5.96 -7.28
C ASN A 150 -9.87 -7.35 -6.75
N GLU A 151 -9.07 -8.10 -7.50
CA GLU A 151 -8.60 -9.42 -7.04
C GLU A 151 -7.49 -9.29 -6.00
N ASN A 152 -6.74 -8.18 -6.05
CA ASN A 152 -5.61 -7.90 -5.18
C ASN A 152 -5.82 -6.71 -4.23
N ASP A 153 -7.03 -6.14 -4.19
CA ASP A 153 -7.33 -4.93 -3.43
C ASP A 153 -6.33 -3.79 -3.72
N TYR A 154 -6.04 -3.60 -5.01
CA TYR A 154 -4.98 -2.72 -5.46
C TYR A 154 -5.50 -1.66 -6.43
N VAL A 155 -4.96 -0.45 -6.33
CA VAL A 155 -5.23 0.67 -7.24
C VAL A 155 -3.91 1.21 -7.76
N LEU A 156 -3.80 1.34 -9.08
CA LEU A 156 -2.74 2.08 -9.73
C LEU A 156 -3.21 3.52 -9.97
N LEU A 157 -2.53 4.48 -9.36
CA LEU A 157 -2.71 5.91 -9.61
C LEU A 157 -1.71 6.37 -10.66
N GLN A 158 -2.21 6.88 -11.79
CA GLN A 158 -1.39 7.41 -12.87
C GLN A 158 -1.51 8.94 -12.91
N TYR A 159 -0.45 9.64 -12.51
CA TYR A 159 -0.42 11.11 -12.41
C TYR A 159 -0.02 11.81 -13.72
N GLY A 160 0.12 11.06 -14.82
CA GLY A 160 0.62 11.58 -16.09
C GLY A 160 2.12 11.86 -16.08
N ASP A 161 2.57 12.87 -16.85
CA ASP A 161 3.99 13.14 -17.04
C ASP A 161 4.68 13.82 -15.85
N LEU A 162 3.92 14.23 -14.83
CA LEU A 162 4.44 15.06 -13.73
C LEU A 162 5.00 14.23 -12.57
N PHE A 163 4.48 13.03 -12.33
CA PHE A 163 4.85 12.17 -11.22
C PHE A 163 4.90 10.71 -11.65
N GLN A 164 5.61 9.90 -10.86
CA GLN A 164 5.61 8.45 -11.06
C GLN A 164 4.26 7.86 -10.69
N ASP A 165 3.83 6.88 -11.49
CA ASP A 165 2.67 6.08 -11.15
C ASP A 165 2.88 5.42 -9.78
N THR A 166 1.82 5.44 -8.96
CA THR A 166 1.87 4.95 -7.59
C THR A 166 0.84 3.87 -7.38
N GLY A 167 1.29 2.70 -6.97
CA GLY A 167 0.40 1.62 -6.56
C GLY A 167 0.08 1.71 -5.08
N ILE A 168 -1.20 1.64 -4.75
CA ILE A 168 -1.72 1.64 -3.38
C ILE A 168 -2.56 0.40 -3.14
N TYR A 169 -2.59 -0.12 -1.91
CA TYR A 169 -3.58 -1.09 -1.50
C TYR A 169 -4.75 -0.40 -0.81
N TYR A 170 -5.96 -0.98 -0.92
CA TYR A 170 -7.12 -0.44 -0.27
C TYR A 170 -8.04 -1.55 0.23
N TRP A 171 -8.82 -1.27 1.26
CA TRP A 171 -9.89 -2.16 1.73
C TRP A 171 -10.93 -1.37 2.50
N PHE A 172 -12.12 -1.94 2.58
CA PHE A 172 -13.20 -1.43 3.42
C PHE A 172 -13.26 -2.26 4.68
N ALA A 173 -13.20 -1.61 5.83
CA ALA A 173 -13.32 -2.28 7.11
C ALA A 173 -14.76 -2.22 7.66
N ASP A 174 -15.05 -3.09 8.62
CA ASP A 174 -16.38 -3.19 9.26
C ASP A 174 -16.76 -1.92 10.03
N ASP A 175 -15.81 -1.04 10.34
CA ASP A 175 -16.02 0.26 10.95
C ASP A 175 -16.57 1.32 9.97
N GLY A 176 -16.70 0.97 8.67
CA GLY A 176 -17.21 1.84 7.61
C GLY A 176 -16.16 2.76 6.99
N TYR A 177 -14.90 2.67 7.40
CA TYR A 177 -13.82 3.43 6.79
C TYR A 177 -13.23 2.73 5.56
N LEU A 178 -12.74 3.54 4.61
CA LEU A 178 -11.83 3.11 3.57
C LEU A 178 -10.40 3.23 4.10
N TYR A 179 -9.66 2.14 4.08
CA TYR A 179 -8.22 2.16 4.35
C TYR A 179 -7.47 2.22 3.04
N ILE A 180 -6.52 3.15 2.94
CA ILE A 180 -5.59 3.28 1.81
C ILE A 180 -4.18 3.14 2.36
N ALA A 181 -3.42 2.17 1.83
CA ALA A 181 -2.05 1.91 2.22
C ALA A 181 -1.09 2.43 1.14
N TYR A 182 -0.36 3.49 1.46
CA TYR A 182 0.63 4.13 0.60
C TYR A 182 2.00 3.47 0.72
N PRO A 183 2.76 3.36 -0.41
CA PRO A 183 4.12 2.87 -0.41
C PRO A 183 5.09 3.93 0.11
N TRP A 184 5.82 3.61 1.16
CA TRP A 184 6.89 4.43 1.71
C TRP A 184 8.23 3.73 1.54
N LYS A 185 9.19 4.44 0.95
CA LYS A 185 10.56 3.95 0.81
C LYS A 185 11.29 4.10 2.12
N LEU A 186 11.76 3.00 2.66
CA LEU A 186 12.53 2.94 3.88
C LEU A 186 13.96 2.49 3.60
N ALA A 187 14.92 3.10 4.29
CA ALA A 187 16.32 2.70 4.32
C ALA A 187 16.65 2.10 5.69
N ARG A 188 17.61 1.18 5.73
CA ARG A 188 18.14 0.66 6.98
C ARG A 188 19.03 1.73 7.60
N LYS A 189 18.88 1.96 8.91
CA LYS A 189 19.69 2.91 9.70
C LYS A 189 21.04 2.35 10.05
#